data_cf17b75ca081dfa70b1f6e242d253de3
#
_entry.id   cf17b75ca081dfa70b1f6e242d253de3
#
_cell.length_a   1.000
_cell.length_b   1.000
_cell.length_c   1.000
_cell.angle_alpha   90.00
_cell.angle_beta   90.00
_cell.angle_gamma   90.00
#
_symmetry.space_group_name_H-M   'P 1'
#
loop_
_entity.id
_entity.type
_entity.pdbx_description
1 polymer ?
#
loop_
_entity_poly.entity_id
_entity_poly.type
_entity_poly.pdbx_seq_one_letter_code
_entity_poly.pdbx_strand_id
1 'polypeptide(L)'
;MPIELADYREDALFHARNSFCVALLIPLCGSAGIWAPSCISSAQVAVAELNQSGGILGRKVKLIMIDAAVETTEPIEEIINDLIDLGAIDAIVGMHISAIRQRLSKVVCQRIPYIYTPLYEGGETTAGLFAIGETPQEQLGPAIARLQQIYKPKKWALIGNDYVWPRSSNSYAKICLKQMNVDVVMEHYVPFGLKNMTPLLDNLEASGADAVLVSLVGQDAVQFNRAFGRRGLDSRILRLACALEENGLLACGKSNLERLFSVSSYFGSISTQENAAFKERYYNLLGETAPALNTIGQSTYEGMQYLAALLQDFEEDLGFPSPD
;
A
#
# COMPACT_ATOMS: atom_id res chain seq x y z
N MET A 1 -6.53 22.51 -5.12
CA MET A 1 -5.57 23.40 -5.81
C MET A 1 -4.27 22.63 -5.88
N PRO A 2 -3.60 22.53 -7.03
CA PRO A 2 -2.25 21.97 -7.06
C PRO A 2 -1.37 22.94 -6.25
N ILE A 3 -0.68 22.41 -5.25
CA ILE A 3 0.32 23.16 -4.49
C ILE A 3 1.51 23.30 -5.44
N GLU A 4 1.92 24.52 -5.77
CA GLU A 4 3.06 24.75 -6.65
C GLU A 4 4.37 24.26 -5.98
N LEU A 5 5.32 23.76 -6.77
CA LEU A 5 6.64 23.29 -6.30
C LEU A 5 7.37 24.36 -5.44
N ALA A 6 7.10 25.64 -5.68
CA ALA A 6 7.61 26.76 -4.90
C ALA A 6 7.14 26.73 -3.45
N ASP A 7 5.89 26.32 -3.19
CA ASP A 7 5.31 26.26 -1.84
C ASP A 7 5.96 25.16 -0.99
N TYR A 8 6.34 24.01 -1.61
CA TYR A 8 7.08 22.95 -0.89
C TYR A 8 8.48 23.39 -0.46
N ARG A 9 9.18 24.20 -1.27
CA ARG A 9 10.54 24.63 -0.98
C ARG A 9 10.61 25.64 0.16
N GLU A 10 9.70 26.60 0.21
CA GLU A 10 9.68 27.64 1.27
C GLU A 10 9.24 27.05 2.63
N ASP A 11 8.17 26.25 2.66
CA ASP A 11 7.70 25.61 3.89
C ASP A 11 8.70 24.59 4.43
N ALA A 12 9.32 23.79 3.56
CA ALA A 12 10.31 22.80 3.93
C ALA A 12 11.56 23.44 4.55
N LEU A 13 12.10 24.49 3.95
CA LEU A 13 13.28 25.18 4.46
C LEU A 13 13.03 25.91 5.79
N PHE A 14 11.83 26.49 5.99
CA PHE A 14 11.48 27.17 7.23
C PHE A 14 11.36 26.19 8.41
N HIS A 15 10.94 24.95 8.17
CA HIS A 15 10.69 23.96 9.21
C HIS A 15 11.86 22.98 9.44
N ALA A 16 12.77 22.82 8.49
CA ALA A 16 13.86 21.83 8.55
C ALA A 16 14.82 22.01 9.74
N ARG A 17 14.98 23.21 10.27
CA ARG A 17 15.97 23.47 11.33
C ARG A 17 15.52 23.04 12.73
N ASN A 18 14.21 22.99 13.01
CA ASN A 18 13.66 22.73 14.34
C ASN A 18 12.70 21.53 14.41
N SER A 19 12.46 20.85 13.31
CA SER A 19 11.54 19.72 13.21
C SER A 19 12.20 18.55 12.51
N PHE A 20 11.78 17.33 12.82
CA PHE A 20 12.10 16.14 12.05
C PHE A 20 11.09 16.02 10.91
N CYS A 21 11.51 16.29 9.69
CA CYS A 21 10.64 16.38 8.53
C CYS A 21 10.58 15.04 7.79
N VAL A 22 9.40 14.43 7.76
CA VAL A 22 9.14 13.17 7.04
C VAL A 22 8.40 13.47 5.75
N ALA A 23 9.00 13.14 4.60
CA ALA A 23 8.28 13.12 3.33
C ALA A 23 7.29 11.94 3.33
N LEU A 24 6.00 12.25 3.36
CA LEU A 24 4.92 11.26 3.26
C LEU A 24 4.49 11.15 1.79
N LEU A 25 4.97 10.09 1.12
CA LEU A 25 4.71 9.85 -0.29
C LEU A 25 3.45 9.00 -0.42
N ILE A 26 2.36 9.58 -0.88
CA ILE A 26 1.06 8.92 -1.02
C ILE A 26 0.44 9.29 -2.37
N PRO A 27 -0.14 8.34 -3.14
CA PRO A 27 -0.92 8.67 -4.32
C PRO A 27 -2.16 9.49 -3.92
N LEU A 28 -2.22 10.75 -4.29
CA LEU A 28 -3.36 11.63 -4.00
C LEU A 28 -4.45 11.56 -5.08
N CYS A 29 -4.13 10.98 -6.23
CA CYS A 29 -5.03 10.83 -7.38
C CYS A 29 -4.85 9.45 -8.05
N GLY A 30 -5.53 9.23 -9.18
CA GLY A 30 -5.40 8.02 -9.98
C GLY A 30 -5.93 6.75 -9.30
N SER A 31 -5.48 5.59 -9.79
CA SER A 31 -6.00 4.30 -9.35
C SER A 31 -5.75 4.02 -7.87
N ALA A 32 -4.60 4.42 -7.34
CA ALA A 32 -4.24 4.21 -5.94
C ALA A 32 -4.72 5.32 -4.99
N GLY A 33 -5.28 6.42 -5.49
CA GLY A 33 -5.75 7.57 -4.70
C GLY A 33 -6.86 7.24 -3.69
N ILE A 34 -7.58 6.13 -3.86
CA ILE A 34 -8.60 5.66 -2.91
C ILE A 34 -8.04 5.42 -1.49
N TRP A 35 -6.75 5.17 -1.35
CA TRP A 35 -6.10 4.93 -0.07
C TRP A 35 -5.62 6.20 0.64
N ALA A 36 -5.47 7.32 -0.07
CA ALA A 36 -4.91 8.55 0.47
C ALA A 36 -5.56 9.00 1.79
N PRO A 37 -6.90 9.04 1.92
CA PRO A 37 -7.53 9.51 3.16
C PRO A 37 -7.13 8.69 4.40
N SER A 38 -7.13 7.34 4.30
CA SER A 38 -6.77 6.47 5.42
C SER A 38 -5.29 6.53 5.77
N CYS A 39 -4.41 6.66 4.76
CA CYS A 39 -2.96 6.77 4.96
C CYS A 39 -2.59 8.10 5.64
N ILE A 40 -3.15 9.22 5.15
CA ILE A 40 -2.92 10.54 5.74
C ILE A 40 -3.40 10.56 7.19
N SER A 41 -4.61 10.06 7.45
CA SER A 41 -5.18 9.99 8.78
C SER A 41 -4.34 9.13 9.74
N SER A 42 -3.88 7.97 9.28
CA SER A 42 -3.03 7.08 10.07
C SER A 42 -1.66 7.69 10.36
N ALA A 43 -1.05 8.37 9.38
CA ALA A 43 0.19 9.11 9.60
C ALA A 43 0.02 10.26 10.60
N GLN A 44 -1.13 10.98 10.58
CA GLN A 44 -1.43 12.04 11.55
C GLN A 44 -1.55 11.49 12.98
N VAL A 45 -2.16 10.31 13.15
CA VAL A 45 -2.21 9.63 14.47
C VAL A 45 -0.80 9.30 14.94
N ALA A 46 0.03 8.69 14.09
CA ALA A 46 1.43 8.38 14.43
C ALA A 46 2.21 9.65 14.81
N VAL A 47 2.10 10.73 14.05
CA VAL A 47 2.75 12.02 14.36
C VAL A 47 2.30 12.60 15.67
N ALA A 48 1.00 12.53 15.99
CA ALA A 48 0.48 13.01 17.28
C ALA A 48 1.11 12.24 18.46
N GLU A 49 1.16 10.91 18.37
CA GLU A 49 1.75 10.04 19.39
C GLU A 49 3.27 10.28 19.54
N LEU A 50 4.00 10.29 18.43
CA LEU A 50 5.44 10.56 18.43
C LEU A 50 5.74 11.93 19.05
N ASN A 51 4.96 12.96 18.69
CA ASN A 51 5.14 14.30 19.23
C ASN A 51 4.77 14.43 20.73
N GLN A 52 3.87 13.60 21.21
CA GLN A 52 3.58 13.51 22.66
C GLN A 52 4.73 12.84 23.41
N SER A 53 5.43 11.90 22.78
CA SER A 53 6.58 11.16 23.33
C SER A 53 7.93 11.87 23.13
N GLY A 54 7.96 13.14 22.70
CA GLY A 54 9.21 13.89 22.52
C GLY A 54 9.68 14.05 21.06
N GLY A 55 9.01 13.43 20.12
CA GLY A 55 9.34 13.47 18.68
C GLY A 55 10.31 12.36 18.26
N ILE A 56 11.03 12.60 17.17
CA ILE A 56 12.11 11.72 16.68
C ILE A 56 13.43 12.46 16.88
N LEU A 57 14.41 11.81 17.51
CA LEU A 57 15.72 12.42 17.84
C LEU A 57 15.57 13.78 18.56
N GLY A 58 14.61 13.87 19.51
CA GLY A 58 14.30 15.09 20.27
C GLY A 58 13.65 16.23 19.45
N ARG A 59 13.33 16.00 18.17
CA ARG A 59 12.72 17.00 17.29
C ARG A 59 11.26 16.66 17.01
N LYS A 60 10.39 17.70 17.01
CA LYS A 60 8.97 17.53 16.63
C LYS A 60 8.84 17.03 15.20
N VAL A 61 8.05 15.96 14.99
CA VAL A 61 7.80 15.38 13.68
C VAL A 61 6.82 16.23 12.88
N LYS A 62 7.14 16.50 11.63
CA LYS A 62 6.27 17.15 10.63
C LYS A 62 6.20 16.33 9.37
N LEU A 63 5.01 16.30 8.76
CA LEU A 63 4.79 15.64 7.47
C LEU A 63 4.89 16.66 6.33
N ILE A 64 5.61 16.29 5.29
CA ILE A 64 5.61 16.95 3.99
C ILE A 64 4.95 15.97 3.03
N MET A 65 3.70 16.27 2.63
CA MET A 65 2.95 15.39 1.73
C MET A 65 3.37 15.60 0.28
N ILE A 66 3.67 14.49 -0.40
CA ILE A 66 4.08 14.48 -1.81
C ILE A 66 3.21 13.49 -2.57
N ASP A 67 2.62 13.93 -3.69
CA ASP A 67 1.83 13.04 -4.55
C ASP A 67 2.74 12.03 -5.26
N ALA A 68 2.50 10.76 -4.98
CA ALA A 68 3.21 9.63 -5.57
C ALA A 68 2.30 8.79 -6.48
N ALA A 69 1.29 9.40 -7.10
CA ALA A 69 0.46 8.72 -8.08
C ALA A 69 1.26 8.42 -9.35
N VAL A 70 1.06 7.21 -9.91
CA VAL A 70 1.73 6.81 -11.16
C VAL A 70 1.21 7.60 -12.36
N GLU A 71 0.02 8.13 -12.25
CA GLU A 71 -0.65 8.94 -13.27
C GLU A 71 -0.22 10.42 -13.26
N THR A 72 0.53 10.85 -12.24
CA THR A 72 1.10 12.21 -12.23
C THR A 72 2.23 12.36 -13.24
N THR A 73 2.32 13.52 -13.83
CA THR A 73 3.41 13.90 -14.76
C THR A 73 4.60 14.54 -14.03
N GLU A 74 4.49 14.76 -12.72
CA GLU A 74 5.54 15.37 -11.94
C GLU A 74 6.75 14.43 -11.79
N PRO A 75 7.98 14.96 -11.92
CA PRO A 75 9.20 14.15 -11.80
C PRO A 75 9.52 13.89 -10.32
N ILE A 76 8.85 12.94 -9.70
CA ILE A 76 8.97 12.65 -8.28
C ILE A 76 10.44 12.41 -7.83
N GLU A 77 11.26 11.84 -8.72
CA GLU A 77 12.69 11.63 -8.44
C GLU A 77 13.45 12.95 -8.28
N GLU A 78 13.14 13.93 -9.12
CA GLU A 78 13.76 15.26 -9.05
C GLU A 78 13.29 16.00 -7.80
N ILE A 79 11.99 15.94 -7.48
CA ILE A 79 11.43 16.53 -6.26
C ILE A 79 12.13 15.98 -5.02
N ILE A 80 12.20 14.66 -4.91
CA ILE A 80 12.84 13.99 -3.76
C ILE A 80 14.33 14.30 -3.71
N ASN A 81 15.02 14.28 -4.84
CA ASN A 81 16.44 14.65 -4.89
C ASN A 81 16.67 16.07 -4.38
N ASP A 82 15.90 17.03 -4.87
CA ASP A 82 16.00 18.44 -4.45
C ASP A 82 15.74 18.60 -2.95
N LEU A 83 14.71 17.93 -2.40
CA LEU A 83 14.38 18.02 -0.98
C LEU A 83 15.48 17.42 -0.09
N ILE A 84 16.13 16.34 -0.53
CA ILE A 84 17.27 15.75 0.17
C ILE A 84 18.50 16.69 0.09
N ASP A 85 18.83 17.22 -1.10
CA ASP A 85 19.97 18.12 -1.29
C ASP A 85 19.84 19.42 -0.50
N LEU A 86 18.63 19.91 -0.32
CA LEU A 86 18.31 21.09 0.51
C LEU A 86 18.28 20.78 2.02
N GLY A 87 18.35 19.50 2.44
CA GLY A 87 18.13 19.10 3.83
C GLY A 87 16.73 19.44 4.33
N ALA A 88 15.73 19.47 3.43
CA ALA A 88 14.35 19.80 3.74
C ALA A 88 13.56 18.64 4.31
N ILE A 89 14.03 17.41 4.10
CA ILE A 89 13.48 16.17 4.65
C ILE A 89 14.57 15.33 5.31
N ASP A 90 14.22 14.69 6.43
CA ASP A 90 15.10 13.81 7.20
C ASP A 90 14.87 12.33 6.87
N ALA A 91 13.66 11.96 6.43
CA ALA A 91 13.27 10.59 6.10
C ALA A 91 12.10 10.55 5.12
N ILE A 92 11.86 9.39 4.55
CA ILE A 92 10.69 9.09 3.71
C ILE A 92 9.86 7.97 4.33
N VAL A 93 8.54 8.15 4.38
CA VAL A 93 7.57 7.08 4.57
C VAL A 93 6.68 7.04 3.33
N GLY A 94 6.72 5.93 2.58
CA GLY A 94 6.08 5.82 1.28
C GLY A 94 5.03 4.71 1.23
N MET A 95 3.79 5.09 0.93
CA MET A 95 2.73 4.19 0.50
C MET A 95 2.37 4.51 -0.94
N HIS A 96 2.96 3.79 -1.87
CA HIS A 96 2.75 3.92 -3.32
C HIS A 96 3.13 2.61 -4.02
N ILE A 97 2.96 2.52 -5.33
CA ILE A 97 3.25 1.29 -6.07
C ILE A 97 4.76 0.98 -6.15
N SER A 98 5.11 -0.30 -6.28
CA SER A 98 6.51 -0.77 -6.37
C SER A 98 7.30 -0.12 -7.51
N ALA A 99 6.66 0.24 -8.62
CA ALA A 99 7.34 0.93 -9.72
C ALA A 99 7.94 2.28 -9.29
N ILE A 100 7.23 3.04 -8.45
CA ILE A 100 7.75 4.30 -7.87
C ILE A 100 8.89 3.99 -6.89
N ARG A 101 8.75 2.98 -6.00
CA ARG A 101 9.82 2.58 -5.09
C ARG A 101 11.11 2.27 -5.84
N GLN A 102 11.04 1.48 -6.90
CA GLN A 102 12.23 1.10 -7.69
C GLN A 102 12.90 2.28 -8.39
N ARG A 103 12.16 3.32 -8.73
CA ARG A 103 12.70 4.58 -9.27
C ARG A 103 13.40 5.38 -8.15
N LEU A 104 12.72 5.56 -7.02
CA LEU A 104 13.24 6.33 -5.89
C LEU A 104 14.41 5.65 -5.17
N SER A 105 14.49 4.31 -5.18
CA SER A 105 15.58 3.60 -4.52
C SER A 105 16.97 4.06 -4.98
N LYS A 106 17.12 4.44 -6.25
CA LYS A 106 18.35 4.95 -6.83
C LYS A 106 18.72 6.35 -6.35
N VAL A 107 17.70 7.17 -6.07
CA VAL A 107 17.88 8.57 -5.61
C VAL A 107 18.19 8.62 -4.12
N VAL A 108 17.52 7.75 -3.35
CA VAL A 108 17.55 7.77 -1.87
C VAL A 108 18.71 6.97 -1.28
N CYS A 109 19.24 5.99 -2.02
CA CYS A 109 20.25 5.03 -1.54
C CYS A 109 21.28 5.63 -0.58
N GLN A 110 21.28 5.20 0.68
CA GLN A 110 22.18 5.61 1.76
C GLN A 110 22.17 7.10 2.13
N ARG A 111 21.24 7.89 1.62
CA ARG A 111 21.20 9.34 1.90
C ARG A 111 20.31 9.68 3.10
N ILE A 112 19.11 9.11 3.13
CA ILE A 112 18.14 9.22 4.24
C ILE A 112 17.39 7.90 4.39
N PRO A 113 16.82 7.58 5.57
CA PRO A 113 15.95 6.41 5.73
C PRO A 113 14.70 6.51 4.85
N TYR A 114 14.36 5.39 4.20
CA TYR A 114 13.17 5.27 3.40
C TYR A 114 12.38 4.03 3.81
N ILE A 115 11.23 4.23 4.46
CA ILE A 115 10.31 3.17 4.88
C ILE A 115 9.23 3.02 3.81
N TYR A 116 9.20 1.87 3.15
CA TYR A 116 8.18 1.50 2.16
C TYR A 116 7.15 0.59 2.81
N THR A 117 5.90 1.04 2.91
CA THR A 117 4.91 0.45 3.79
C THR A 117 3.95 -0.56 3.14
N PRO A 118 3.59 -0.48 1.84
CA PRO A 118 2.62 -1.41 1.28
C PRO A 118 3.23 -2.77 0.93
N LEU A 119 2.36 -3.71 0.65
CA LEU A 119 2.73 -5.01 0.06
C LEU A 119 3.59 -4.81 -1.20
N TYR A 120 4.55 -5.72 -1.41
CA TYR A 120 5.51 -5.62 -2.52
C TYR A 120 5.96 -7.00 -3.01
N GLU A 121 6.75 -7.04 -4.07
CA GLU A 121 7.20 -8.27 -4.71
C GLU A 121 8.28 -9.07 -3.93
N GLY A 122 8.83 -8.50 -2.86
CA GLY A 122 9.96 -9.08 -2.14
C GLY A 122 11.34 -8.69 -2.73
N GLY A 123 12.41 -9.15 -2.08
CA GLY A 123 13.78 -9.03 -2.60
C GLY A 123 14.39 -7.63 -2.57
N GLU A 124 13.88 -6.72 -1.74
CA GLU A 124 14.50 -5.39 -1.57
C GLU A 124 15.84 -5.49 -0.84
N THR A 125 16.88 -4.89 -1.41
CA THR A 125 18.26 -4.91 -0.87
C THR A 125 18.94 -3.55 -0.90
N THR A 126 18.22 -2.50 -1.30
CA THR A 126 18.76 -1.14 -1.34
C THR A 126 19.09 -0.66 0.07
N ALA A 127 20.32 -0.28 0.31
CA ALA A 127 20.76 0.21 1.62
C ALA A 127 20.02 1.51 2.01
N GLY A 128 19.46 1.54 3.23
CA GLY A 128 18.64 2.64 3.75
C GLY A 128 17.17 2.56 3.34
N LEU A 129 16.76 1.57 2.54
CA LEU A 129 15.37 1.31 2.21
C LEU A 129 14.86 0.08 2.98
N PHE A 130 13.77 0.25 3.72
CA PHE A 130 13.14 -0.77 4.56
C PHE A 130 11.72 -1.03 4.06
N ALA A 131 11.51 -2.16 3.39
CA ALA A 131 10.19 -2.58 2.95
C ALA A 131 9.55 -3.45 4.05
N ILE A 132 8.49 -2.94 4.68
CA ILE A 132 7.83 -3.57 5.84
C ILE A 132 6.52 -4.29 5.48
N GLY A 133 6.07 -4.18 4.24
CA GLY A 133 4.84 -4.80 3.77
C GLY A 133 4.99 -6.27 3.41
N GLU A 134 3.85 -6.94 3.23
CA GLU A 134 3.78 -8.37 2.89
C GLU A 134 4.35 -8.68 1.50
N THR A 135 4.96 -9.83 1.40
CA THR A 135 5.38 -10.42 0.12
C THR A 135 4.32 -11.40 -0.42
N PRO A 136 4.37 -11.78 -1.71
CA PRO A 136 3.46 -12.78 -2.25
C PRO A 136 3.52 -14.14 -1.54
N GLN A 137 4.69 -14.50 -0.98
CA GLN A 137 4.88 -15.73 -0.23
C GLN A 137 4.04 -15.74 1.06
N GLU A 138 4.04 -14.64 1.78
CA GLU A 138 3.32 -14.48 3.04
C GLU A 138 1.82 -14.35 2.81
N GLN A 139 1.43 -13.67 1.75
CA GLN A 139 0.04 -13.34 1.45
C GLN A 139 -0.67 -14.43 0.63
N LEU A 140 -0.15 -14.75 -0.56
CA LEU A 140 -0.88 -15.58 -1.53
C LEU A 140 -0.79 -17.08 -1.25
N GLY A 141 0.35 -17.56 -0.76
CA GLY A 141 0.56 -18.98 -0.50
C GLY A 141 -0.52 -19.58 0.40
N PRO A 142 -0.68 -19.07 1.65
CA PRO A 142 -1.72 -19.53 2.58
C PRO A 142 -3.14 -19.33 2.04
N ALA A 143 -3.42 -18.21 1.36
CA ALA A 143 -4.75 -17.91 0.85
C ALA A 143 -5.17 -18.87 -0.27
N ILE A 144 -4.30 -19.13 -1.26
CA ILE A 144 -4.56 -20.08 -2.35
C ILE A 144 -4.76 -21.48 -1.78
N ALA A 145 -3.89 -21.92 -0.85
CA ALA A 145 -4.02 -23.22 -0.22
C ALA A 145 -5.36 -23.39 0.53
N ARG A 146 -5.79 -22.34 1.25
CA ARG A 146 -7.07 -22.33 1.96
C ARG A 146 -8.26 -22.41 1.03
N LEU A 147 -8.26 -21.65 -0.06
CA LEU A 147 -9.34 -21.67 -1.05
C LEU A 147 -9.38 -23.01 -1.79
N GLN A 148 -8.23 -23.60 -2.11
CA GLN A 148 -8.15 -24.94 -2.69
C GLN A 148 -8.71 -26.02 -1.75
N GLN A 149 -8.43 -25.93 -0.47
CA GLN A 149 -8.99 -26.87 0.52
C GLN A 149 -10.51 -26.82 0.59
N ILE A 150 -11.10 -25.61 0.57
CA ILE A 150 -12.54 -25.39 0.79
C ILE A 150 -13.34 -25.58 -0.49
N TYR A 151 -12.92 -24.89 -1.58
CA TYR A 151 -13.73 -24.75 -2.81
C TYR A 151 -13.24 -25.62 -3.96
N LYS A 152 -11.98 -26.06 -3.93
CA LYS A 152 -11.34 -26.96 -4.91
C LYS A 152 -11.49 -26.50 -6.37
N PRO A 153 -11.28 -25.20 -6.68
CA PRO A 153 -11.33 -24.73 -8.06
C PRO A 153 -10.25 -25.45 -8.90
N LYS A 154 -10.60 -25.80 -10.14
CA LYS A 154 -9.71 -26.56 -11.04
C LYS A 154 -8.94 -25.68 -12.00
N LYS A 155 -9.51 -24.52 -12.34
CA LYS A 155 -8.99 -23.61 -13.36
C LYS A 155 -8.94 -22.20 -12.80
N TRP A 156 -7.74 -21.63 -12.77
CA TRP A 156 -7.53 -20.26 -12.30
C TRP A 156 -7.22 -19.32 -13.45
N ALA A 157 -7.78 -18.12 -13.39
CA ALA A 157 -7.33 -16.96 -14.15
C ALA A 157 -6.49 -16.06 -13.24
N LEU A 158 -5.50 -15.37 -13.81
CA LEU A 158 -4.66 -14.41 -13.12
C LEU A 158 -4.79 -13.05 -13.82
N ILE A 159 -5.19 -12.01 -13.11
CA ILE A 159 -5.43 -10.67 -13.66
C ILE A 159 -4.73 -9.64 -12.79
N GLY A 160 -3.97 -8.70 -13.39
CA GLY A 160 -3.29 -7.65 -12.67
C GLY A 160 -3.07 -6.38 -13.49
N ASN A 161 -2.70 -5.28 -12.84
CA ASN A 161 -2.15 -4.15 -13.55
C ASN A 161 -0.76 -4.48 -14.12
N ASP A 162 -0.38 -3.82 -15.20
CA ASP A 162 0.85 -4.12 -15.93
C ASP A 162 2.08 -3.44 -15.31
N TYR A 163 2.57 -3.98 -14.17
CA TYR A 163 3.82 -3.56 -13.55
C TYR A 163 4.42 -4.69 -12.69
N VAL A 164 5.55 -4.43 -12.03
CA VAL A 164 6.38 -5.44 -11.37
C VAL A 164 5.65 -6.27 -10.32
N TRP A 165 4.89 -5.65 -9.39
CA TRP A 165 4.25 -6.36 -8.30
C TRP A 165 3.19 -7.38 -8.75
N PRO A 166 2.19 -7.07 -9.63
CA PRO A 166 1.23 -8.07 -10.09
C PRO A 166 1.90 -9.19 -10.89
N ARG A 167 2.94 -8.88 -11.67
CA ARG A 167 3.68 -9.89 -12.43
C ARG A 167 4.41 -10.86 -11.52
N SER A 168 5.07 -10.38 -10.47
CA SER A 168 5.72 -11.22 -9.45
C SER A 168 4.71 -12.02 -8.65
N SER A 169 3.62 -11.41 -8.22
CA SER A 169 2.54 -12.06 -7.47
C SER A 169 1.91 -13.20 -8.28
N ASN A 170 1.58 -12.94 -9.55
CA ASN A 170 1.03 -13.96 -10.44
C ASN A 170 2.05 -15.07 -10.74
N SER A 171 3.33 -14.74 -10.86
CA SER A 171 4.39 -15.75 -11.03
C SER A 171 4.48 -16.67 -9.81
N TYR A 172 4.42 -16.13 -8.61
CA TYR A 172 4.37 -16.93 -7.39
C TYR A 172 3.09 -17.77 -7.30
N ALA A 173 1.94 -17.20 -7.60
CA ALA A 173 0.67 -17.92 -7.63
C ALA A 173 0.71 -19.12 -8.60
N LYS A 174 1.32 -18.96 -9.78
CA LYS A 174 1.53 -20.08 -10.73
C LYS A 174 2.35 -21.23 -10.13
N ILE A 175 3.38 -20.91 -9.33
CA ILE A 175 4.17 -21.94 -8.64
C ILE A 175 3.30 -22.70 -7.63
N CYS A 176 2.52 -21.98 -6.81
CA CYS A 176 1.63 -22.59 -5.82
C CYS A 176 0.57 -23.48 -6.49
N LEU A 177 -0.10 -22.98 -7.52
CA LEU A 177 -1.15 -23.72 -8.25
C LEU A 177 -0.58 -24.96 -8.94
N LYS A 178 0.60 -24.87 -9.57
CA LYS A 178 1.29 -26.01 -10.18
C LYS A 178 1.61 -27.10 -9.15
N GLN A 179 2.07 -26.74 -7.97
CA GLN A 179 2.33 -27.70 -6.88
C GLN A 179 1.06 -28.44 -6.43
N MET A 180 -0.10 -27.82 -6.61
CA MET A 180 -1.42 -28.39 -6.27
C MET A 180 -2.09 -29.12 -7.46
N ASN A 181 -1.40 -29.24 -8.60
CA ASN A 181 -1.95 -29.78 -9.86
C ASN A 181 -3.22 -29.04 -10.33
N VAL A 182 -3.17 -27.71 -10.30
CA VAL A 182 -4.28 -26.82 -10.70
C VAL A 182 -3.85 -26.01 -11.91
N ASP A 183 -4.74 -25.92 -12.90
CA ASP A 183 -4.45 -25.27 -14.17
C ASP A 183 -4.61 -23.74 -14.07
N VAL A 184 -3.66 -23.01 -14.67
CA VAL A 184 -3.81 -21.59 -14.98
C VAL A 184 -4.23 -21.47 -16.43
N VAL A 185 -5.49 -21.10 -16.66
CA VAL A 185 -6.10 -21.05 -18.01
C VAL A 185 -6.07 -19.68 -18.66
N MET A 186 -5.77 -18.63 -17.88
CA MET A 186 -5.66 -17.25 -18.36
C MET A 186 -4.68 -16.48 -17.49
N GLU A 187 -3.83 -15.68 -18.10
CA GLU A 187 -3.04 -14.65 -17.43
C GLU A 187 -3.14 -13.37 -18.27
N HIS A 188 -3.57 -12.27 -17.66
CA HIS A 188 -3.79 -11.03 -18.37
C HIS A 188 -3.41 -9.80 -17.52
N TYR A 189 -2.77 -8.83 -18.15
CA TYR A 189 -2.37 -7.59 -17.53
C TYR A 189 -2.99 -6.40 -18.25
N VAL A 190 -3.42 -5.42 -17.48
CA VAL A 190 -4.09 -4.21 -17.98
C VAL A 190 -3.35 -2.95 -17.54
N PRO A 191 -3.38 -1.88 -18.33
CA PRO A 191 -2.83 -0.59 -17.91
C PRO A 191 -3.63 -0.04 -16.71
N PHE A 192 -3.03 0.86 -15.96
CA PHE A 192 -3.74 1.64 -14.94
C PHE A 192 -4.86 2.49 -15.58
N GLY A 193 -5.95 2.65 -14.86
CA GLY A 193 -7.08 3.48 -15.28
C GLY A 193 -7.89 2.88 -16.45
N LEU A 194 -7.92 1.54 -16.59
CA LEU A 194 -8.71 0.88 -17.64
C LEU A 194 -10.20 1.17 -17.46
N LYS A 195 -10.78 1.93 -18.40
CA LYS A 195 -12.19 2.37 -18.32
C LYS A 195 -13.19 1.31 -18.76
N ASN A 196 -12.82 0.43 -19.70
CA ASN A 196 -13.70 -0.60 -20.24
C ASN A 196 -13.24 -2.00 -19.84
N MET A 197 -13.91 -2.60 -18.87
CA MET A 197 -13.64 -3.96 -18.39
C MET A 197 -14.29 -5.06 -19.25
N THR A 198 -15.13 -4.71 -20.23
CA THR A 198 -15.87 -5.69 -21.02
C THR A 198 -14.97 -6.71 -21.74
N PRO A 199 -13.92 -6.31 -22.50
CA PRO A 199 -13.07 -7.28 -23.18
C PRO A 199 -12.32 -8.22 -22.22
N LEU A 200 -11.92 -7.70 -21.04
CA LEU A 200 -11.27 -8.50 -20.01
C LEU A 200 -12.22 -9.56 -19.45
N LEU A 201 -13.47 -9.19 -19.17
CA LEU A 201 -14.50 -10.11 -18.68
C LEU A 201 -14.93 -11.13 -19.75
N ASP A 202 -14.99 -10.73 -21.02
CA ASP A 202 -15.25 -11.65 -22.13
C ASP A 202 -14.19 -12.75 -22.20
N ASN A 203 -12.93 -12.36 -22.12
CA ASN A 203 -11.79 -13.30 -22.10
C ASN A 203 -11.83 -14.21 -20.88
N LEU A 204 -12.19 -13.66 -19.70
CA LEU A 204 -12.30 -14.43 -18.47
C LEU A 204 -13.41 -15.49 -18.58
N GLU A 205 -14.57 -15.15 -19.10
CA GLU A 205 -15.66 -16.12 -19.33
C GLU A 205 -15.26 -17.19 -20.34
N ALA A 206 -14.66 -16.80 -21.45
CA ALA A 206 -14.21 -17.71 -22.49
C ALA A 206 -13.11 -18.68 -22.00
N SER A 207 -12.31 -18.29 -21.00
CA SER A 207 -11.27 -19.13 -20.42
C SER A 207 -11.81 -20.35 -19.67
N GLY A 208 -13.07 -20.29 -19.22
CA GLY A 208 -13.69 -21.32 -18.39
C GLY A 208 -13.08 -21.44 -17.00
N ALA A 209 -12.53 -20.35 -16.45
CA ALA A 209 -11.96 -20.33 -15.10
C ALA A 209 -13.05 -20.51 -14.02
N ASP A 210 -12.71 -21.25 -12.97
CA ASP A 210 -13.53 -21.42 -11.76
C ASP A 210 -13.17 -20.39 -10.69
N ALA A 211 -11.95 -19.86 -10.74
CA ALA A 211 -11.43 -18.88 -9.82
C ALA A 211 -10.54 -17.86 -10.54
N VAL A 212 -10.45 -16.66 -9.98
CA VAL A 212 -9.56 -15.60 -10.47
C VAL A 212 -8.79 -14.95 -9.33
N LEU A 213 -7.47 -14.85 -9.50
CA LEU A 213 -6.63 -14.00 -8.67
C LEU A 213 -6.66 -12.59 -9.26
N VAL A 214 -7.03 -11.62 -8.43
CA VAL A 214 -7.17 -10.21 -8.78
C VAL A 214 -6.05 -9.41 -8.13
N SER A 215 -4.99 -9.12 -8.88
CA SER A 215 -3.85 -8.28 -8.50
C SER A 215 -3.98 -6.89 -9.12
N LEU A 216 -5.20 -6.35 -9.13
CA LEU A 216 -5.51 -4.99 -9.57
C LEU A 216 -5.41 -4.02 -8.38
N VAL A 217 -5.04 -2.77 -8.66
CA VAL A 217 -4.76 -1.74 -7.66
C VAL A 217 -5.94 -0.79 -7.51
N GLY A 218 -6.37 -0.58 -6.28
CA GLY A 218 -7.28 0.48 -5.89
C GLY A 218 -8.54 0.59 -6.76
N GLN A 219 -8.69 1.71 -7.47
CA GLN A 219 -9.88 1.97 -8.29
C GLN A 219 -10.06 0.96 -9.44
N ASP A 220 -8.98 0.41 -10.00
CA ASP A 220 -9.08 -0.60 -11.05
C ASP A 220 -9.68 -1.91 -10.49
N ALA A 221 -9.29 -2.30 -9.26
CA ALA A 221 -9.89 -3.43 -8.56
C ALA A 221 -11.39 -3.20 -8.29
N VAL A 222 -11.76 -1.99 -7.87
CA VAL A 222 -13.18 -1.62 -7.64
C VAL A 222 -13.99 -1.71 -8.93
N GLN A 223 -13.50 -1.14 -10.03
CA GLN A 223 -14.19 -1.17 -11.32
C GLN A 223 -14.35 -2.58 -11.87
N PHE A 224 -13.28 -3.41 -11.76
CA PHE A 224 -13.34 -4.82 -12.15
C PHE A 224 -14.41 -5.56 -11.34
N ASN A 225 -14.40 -5.47 -10.02
CA ASN A 225 -15.34 -6.20 -9.16
C ASN A 225 -16.79 -5.75 -9.38
N ARG A 226 -17.02 -4.45 -9.60
CA ARG A 226 -18.35 -3.94 -9.98
C ARG A 226 -18.84 -4.48 -11.33
N ALA A 227 -17.97 -4.49 -12.33
CA ALA A 227 -18.31 -5.00 -13.66
C ALA A 227 -18.54 -6.53 -13.63
N PHE A 228 -17.72 -7.24 -12.84
CA PHE A 228 -17.83 -8.68 -12.62
C PHE A 228 -19.18 -9.08 -11.98
N GLY A 229 -19.57 -8.40 -10.89
CA GLY A 229 -20.86 -8.63 -10.22
C GLY A 229 -22.07 -8.28 -11.11
N ARG A 230 -22.04 -7.11 -11.78
CA ARG A 230 -23.12 -6.74 -12.72
C ARG A 230 -23.31 -7.75 -13.85
N ARG A 231 -22.26 -8.48 -14.21
CA ARG A 231 -22.33 -9.55 -15.23
C ARG A 231 -22.78 -10.88 -14.65
N GLY A 232 -23.00 -10.97 -13.34
CA GLY A 232 -23.43 -12.19 -12.65
C GLY A 232 -22.36 -13.28 -12.59
N LEU A 233 -21.06 -12.92 -12.79
CA LEU A 233 -19.96 -13.87 -12.73
C LEU A 233 -19.65 -14.31 -11.29
N ASP A 234 -19.99 -13.50 -10.32
CA ASP A 234 -19.80 -13.72 -8.89
C ASP A 234 -20.62 -14.91 -8.33
N SER A 235 -21.67 -15.34 -9.01
CA SER A 235 -22.42 -16.54 -8.65
C SER A 235 -21.66 -17.86 -8.96
N ARG A 236 -20.68 -17.84 -9.87
CA ARG A 236 -20.01 -19.04 -10.39
C ARG A 236 -18.49 -19.03 -10.33
N ILE A 237 -17.84 -17.87 -10.38
CA ILE A 237 -16.38 -17.74 -10.36
C ILE A 237 -15.96 -17.14 -9.02
N LEU A 238 -15.05 -17.82 -8.32
CA LEU A 238 -14.47 -17.35 -7.09
C LEU A 238 -13.41 -16.27 -7.37
N ARG A 239 -13.36 -15.22 -6.54
CA ARG A 239 -12.33 -14.19 -6.62
C ARG A 239 -11.44 -14.20 -5.36
N LEU A 240 -10.13 -14.16 -5.56
CA LEU A 240 -9.15 -13.86 -4.53
C LEU A 240 -8.51 -12.52 -4.87
N ALA A 241 -8.69 -11.50 -4.04
CA ALA A 241 -8.06 -10.20 -4.18
C ALA A 241 -6.96 -10.01 -3.14
N CYS A 242 -5.81 -9.48 -3.54
CA CYS A 242 -4.65 -9.27 -2.67
C CYS A 242 -4.32 -7.79 -2.41
N ALA A 243 -5.09 -6.86 -2.97
CA ALA A 243 -5.01 -5.42 -2.72
C ALA A 243 -6.41 -4.80 -2.75
N LEU A 244 -7.35 -5.41 -2.04
CA LEU A 244 -8.73 -4.94 -1.91
C LEU A 244 -9.17 -5.13 -0.45
N GLU A 245 -9.16 -4.06 0.28
CA GLU A 245 -9.48 -3.97 1.71
C GLU A 245 -10.80 -3.22 1.92
N GLU A 246 -11.09 -2.78 3.16
CA GLU A 246 -12.37 -2.19 3.55
C GLU A 246 -12.85 -1.07 2.62
N ASN A 247 -11.98 -0.12 2.26
CA ASN A 247 -12.34 0.99 1.37
C ASN A 247 -12.76 0.49 -0.01
N GLY A 248 -12.00 -0.43 -0.57
CA GLY A 248 -12.28 -1.06 -1.84
C GLY A 248 -13.54 -1.90 -1.81
N LEU A 249 -13.76 -2.69 -0.75
CA LEU A 249 -14.98 -3.49 -0.55
C LEU A 249 -16.22 -2.61 -0.45
N LEU A 250 -16.16 -1.53 0.34
CA LEU A 250 -17.25 -0.54 0.42
C LEU A 250 -17.53 0.09 -0.95
N ALA A 251 -16.47 0.48 -1.67
CA ALA A 251 -16.60 1.05 -3.00
C ALA A 251 -17.15 0.05 -4.04
N CYS A 252 -16.86 -1.25 -3.93
CA CYS A 252 -17.46 -2.28 -4.80
C CYS A 252 -18.97 -2.36 -4.66
N GLY A 253 -19.50 -2.15 -3.46
CA GLY A 253 -20.92 -2.31 -3.13
C GLY A 253 -21.32 -3.75 -2.88
N LYS A 254 -22.17 -3.97 -1.87
CA LYS A 254 -22.53 -5.28 -1.31
C LYS A 254 -22.99 -6.30 -2.38
N SER A 255 -23.75 -5.86 -3.38
CA SER A 255 -24.26 -6.73 -4.44
C SER A 255 -23.21 -7.33 -5.37
N ASN A 256 -21.95 -6.88 -5.29
CA ASN A 256 -20.85 -7.32 -6.15
C ASN A 256 -19.77 -8.12 -5.38
N LEU A 257 -20.05 -8.53 -4.14
CA LEU A 257 -19.05 -9.16 -3.25
C LEU A 257 -19.26 -10.67 -3.06
N GLU A 258 -20.23 -11.29 -3.73
CA GLU A 258 -20.44 -12.72 -3.63
C GLU A 258 -19.18 -13.48 -4.09
N ARG A 259 -18.76 -14.51 -3.34
CA ARG A 259 -17.58 -15.32 -3.62
C ARG A 259 -16.28 -14.51 -3.82
N LEU A 260 -16.18 -13.33 -3.21
CA LEU A 260 -14.97 -12.52 -3.15
C LEU A 260 -14.28 -12.72 -1.80
N PHE A 261 -13.01 -13.08 -1.85
CA PHE A 261 -12.12 -13.22 -0.71
C PHE A 261 -10.99 -12.21 -0.84
N SER A 262 -10.72 -11.52 0.25
CA SER A 262 -9.57 -10.62 0.34
C SER A 262 -8.54 -11.22 1.31
N VAL A 263 -7.27 -11.05 0.99
CA VAL A 263 -6.16 -11.47 1.86
C VAL A 263 -5.26 -10.30 2.15
N SER A 264 -4.94 -10.10 3.42
CA SER A 264 -4.08 -9.03 3.92
C SER A 264 -3.62 -9.34 5.34
N SER A 265 -2.53 -8.71 5.79
CA SER A 265 -2.02 -8.81 7.17
C SER A 265 -2.93 -8.16 8.20
N TYR A 266 -3.70 -7.16 7.81
CA TYR A 266 -4.57 -6.42 8.71
C TYR A 266 -5.98 -6.23 8.11
N PHE A 267 -6.96 -6.32 8.98
CA PHE A 267 -8.34 -5.87 8.77
C PHE A 267 -8.81 -5.13 10.03
N GLY A 268 -9.53 -4.04 9.87
CA GLY A 268 -10.09 -3.28 11.00
C GLY A 268 -11.01 -4.09 11.93
N SER A 269 -11.48 -5.26 11.46
CA SER A 269 -12.32 -6.20 12.22
C SER A 269 -11.53 -7.17 13.12
N ILE A 270 -10.19 -7.15 13.10
CA ILE A 270 -9.37 -8.02 13.96
C ILE A 270 -9.69 -7.74 15.43
N SER A 271 -10.01 -8.80 16.18
CA SER A 271 -10.41 -8.72 17.59
C SER A 271 -9.22 -8.98 18.52
N THR A 272 -8.24 -8.05 18.53
CA THR A 272 -7.13 -8.04 19.50
C THR A 272 -7.18 -6.77 20.34
N GLN A 273 -6.51 -6.79 21.50
CA GLN A 273 -6.44 -5.65 22.39
C GLN A 273 -5.67 -4.50 21.75
N GLU A 274 -4.60 -4.80 21.03
CA GLU A 274 -3.75 -3.85 20.32
C GLU A 274 -4.56 -3.10 19.24
N ASN A 275 -5.35 -3.85 18.44
CA ASN A 275 -6.21 -3.24 17.44
C ASN A 275 -7.32 -2.40 18.06
N ALA A 276 -7.92 -2.84 19.16
CA ALA A 276 -8.92 -2.04 19.89
C ALA A 276 -8.32 -0.71 20.38
N ALA A 277 -7.13 -0.76 20.99
CA ALA A 277 -6.41 0.42 21.45
C ALA A 277 -5.99 1.35 20.29
N PHE A 278 -5.53 0.80 19.17
CA PHE A 278 -5.22 1.60 17.98
C PHE A 278 -6.45 2.30 17.41
N LYS A 279 -7.57 1.58 17.29
CA LYS A 279 -8.86 2.15 16.84
C LYS A 279 -9.35 3.25 17.78
N GLU A 280 -9.22 3.08 19.08
CA GLU A 280 -9.59 4.10 20.06
C GLU A 280 -8.78 5.39 19.82
N ARG A 281 -7.46 5.30 19.69
CA ARG A 281 -6.61 6.47 19.42
C ARG A 281 -6.94 7.12 18.08
N TYR A 282 -7.15 6.30 17.05
CA TYR A 282 -7.49 6.75 15.70
C TYR A 282 -8.80 7.56 15.67
N TYR A 283 -9.88 6.99 16.23
CA TYR A 283 -11.19 7.67 16.23
C TYR A 283 -11.29 8.80 17.24
N ASN A 284 -10.55 8.75 18.36
CA ASN A 284 -10.48 9.87 19.30
C ASN A 284 -9.81 11.11 18.67
N LEU A 285 -8.78 10.91 17.86
CA LEU A 285 -8.10 12.02 17.20
C LEU A 285 -8.89 12.59 16.01
N LEU A 286 -9.53 11.73 15.22
CA LEU A 286 -10.09 12.08 13.90
C LEU A 286 -11.60 12.26 13.92
N GLY A 287 -12.29 11.77 14.95
CA GLY A 287 -13.74 11.87 15.10
C GLY A 287 -14.55 10.95 14.19
N GLU A 288 -15.85 11.23 14.07
CA GLU A 288 -16.81 10.40 13.32
C GLU A 288 -16.59 10.40 11.80
N THR A 289 -15.89 11.39 11.28
CA THR A 289 -15.59 11.52 9.84
C THR A 289 -14.31 10.81 9.44
N ALA A 290 -13.68 10.10 10.39
CA ALA A 290 -12.47 9.35 10.12
C ALA A 290 -12.66 8.34 8.96
N PRO A 291 -11.72 8.23 8.01
CA PRO A 291 -11.76 7.20 6.99
C PRO A 291 -11.75 5.80 7.61
N ALA A 292 -12.35 4.83 6.93
CA ALA A 292 -12.32 3.45 7.39
C ALA A 292 -10.86 2.97 7.52
N LEU A 293 -10.52 2.38 8.67
CA LEU A 293 -9.23 1.72 8.85
C LEU A 293 -9.12 0.52 7.93
N ASN A 294 -7.96 0.39 7.30
CA ASN A 294 -7.62 -0.70 6.39
C ASN A 294 -6.13 -1.01 6.49
N THR A 295 -5.68 -2.10 5.87
CA THR A 295 -4.28 -2.53 5.93
C THR A 295 -3.31 -1.46 5.43
N ILE A 296 -3.65 -0.72 4.38
CA ILE A 296 -2.76 0.28 3.76
C ILE A 296 -2.58 1.50 4.67
N GLY A 297 -3.66 1.95 5.30
CA GLY A 297 -3.58 3.00 6.33
C GLY A 297 -2.83 2.54 7.56
N GLN A 298 -3.14 1.35 8.07
CA GLN A 298 -2.48 0.78 9.24
C GLN A 298 -0.97 0.57 9.00
N SER A 299 -0.56 0.07 7.84
CA SER A 299 0.86 -0.07 7.50
C SER A 299 1.58 1.29 7.38
N THR A 300 0.88 2.36 7.00
CA THR A 300 1.42 3.71 7.01
C THR A 300 1.70 4.19 8.45
N TYR A 301 0.78 3.91 9.38
CA TYR A 301 1.01 4.15 10.81
C TYR A 301 2.23 3.37 11.32
N GLU A 302 2.31 2.08 11.04
CA GLU A 302 3.44 1.24 11.42
C GLU A 302 4.76 1.73 10.83
N GLY A 303 4.75 2.21 9.59
CA GLY A 303 5.93 2.77 8.94
C GLY A 303 6.48 4.00 9.66
N MET A 304 5.61 4.86 10.19
CA MET A 304 6.02 6.00 11.01
C MET A 304 6.61 5.56 12.36
N GLN A 305 5.99 4.58 13.02
CA GLN A 305 6.49 4.02 14.27
C GLN A 305 7.81 3.26 14.08
N TYR A 306 7.91 2.48 12.99
CA TYR A 306 9.14 1.77 12.63
C TYR A 306 10.31 2.74 12.38
N LEU A 307 10.06 3.85 11.66
CA LEU A 307 11.07 4.89 11.44
C LEU A 307 11.60 5.45 12.77
N ALA A 308 10.71 5.73 13.72
CA ALA A 308 11.11 6.26 15.02
C ALA A 308 11.95 5.25 15.82
N ALA A 309 11.53 3.99 15.87
CA ALA A 309 12.27 2.92 16.55
C ALA A 309 13.64 2.69 15.90
N LEU A 310 13.70 2.63 14.56
CA LEU A 310 14.94 2.45 13.82
C LEU A 310 15.97 3.52 14.16
N LEU A 311 15.55 4.77 14.25
CA LEU A 311 16.48 5.88 14.53
C LEU A 311 16.89 5.95 16.00
N GLN A 312 16.04 5.52 16.93
CA GLN A 312 16.39 5.40 18.34
C GLN A 312 17.45 4.32 18.55
N ASP A 313 17.30 3.15 17.93
CA ASP A 313 18.30 2.07 18.02
C ASP A 313 19.67 2.53 17.49
N PHE A 314 19.72 3.33 16.41
CA PHE A 314 20.95 3.90 15.90
C PHE A 314 21.62 4.91 16.86
N GLU A 315 20.85 5.72 17.59
CA GLU A 315 21.43 6.63 18.61
C GLU A 315 22.07 5.85 19.76
N GLU A 316 21.41 4.80 20.25
CA GLU A 316 21.92 3.94 21.32
C GLU A 316 23.21 3.22 20.90
N ASP A 317 23.28 2.69 19.67
CA ASP A 317 24.47 2.02 19.12
C ASP A 317 25.66 2.98 18.94
N LEU A 318 25.42 4.26 18.66
CA LEU A 318 26.46 5.28 18.54
C LEU A 318 26.89 5.89 19.89
N GLY A 319 26.28 5.47 20.99
CA GLY A 319 26.65 5.87 22.36
C GLY A 319 26.30 7.32 22.71
N PHE A 320 25.30 7.91 22.08
CA PHE A 320 24.73 9.18 22.51
C PHE A 320 23.82 8.94 23.72
N PRO A 321 24.05 9.65 24.88
CA PRO A 321 23.15 9.52 26.02
C PRO A 321 21.76 10.02 25.66
N SER A 322 20.73 9.25 26.05
CA SER A 322 19.35 9.71 25.97
C SER A 322 19.19 11.04 26.69
N PRO A 323 18.46 12.01 26.15
CA PRO A 323 18.15 13.23 26.88
C PRO A 323 17.28 12.89 28.11
N ASP A 324 17.79 13.20 29.31
CA ASP A 324 17.04 13.12 30.59
C ASP A 324 15.84 14.07 30.64
#